data_4f116b0a96a988084fa53c57435ab90f
#
_entry.id   4f116b0a96a988084fa53c57435ab90f
#
_cell.length_a   1.000
_cell.length_b   1.000
_cell.length_c   1.000
_cell.angle_alpha   90.00
_cell.angle_beta   90.00
_cell.angle_gamma   90.00
#
_symmetry.space_group_name_H-M   'P 1'
#
loop_
_entity.id
_entity.type
_entity.pdbx_description
1 polymer ?
#
loop_
_entity_poly.entity_id
_entity_poly.type
_entity_poly.pdbx_seq_one_letter_code
_entity_poly.pdbx_strand_id
1 'polypeptide(L)'
;MAELEMRVSAGVDVGTECVKAVVASEDGRVIGRAVLPTRGYFQACVYEALAAALDDAQRKEEELAGIGATGFGMECVPKATLAAAEASCHALGAFQHVGHAMTLVNIGGRDPHVIAVDGAGRRTAARGARRCAVGIGSFLMFTARHLDVSPTRLQELASAAGERPARVSSYCSVFSASEVLERLREGATREEIALGCMHSIAERIIEIGGFEDPVVVCGGVVEYFPGVLEALEAQAGMKVRAVPDPIFTAALGAALQVFQPALVEA
;
A
#
# COMPACT_ATOMS: atom_id res chain seq x y z
N MET A 1 0.23 42.44 0.00
CA MET A 1 -0.17 41.24 -0.75
C MET A 1 -0.62 40.24 0.32
N ALA A 2 -1.90 39.86 0.35
CA ALA A 2 -2.36 38.83 1.27
C ALA A 2 -1.59 37.55 0.88
N GLU A 3 -0.88 36.93 1.82
CA GLU A 3 -0.45 35.55 1.65
C GLU A 3 -1.70 34.73 1.37
N LEU A 4 -1.77 34.12 0.17
CA LEU A 4 -2.80 33.13 -0.08
C LEU A 4 -2.59 32.05 0.97
N GLU A 5 -3.50 31.99 1.93
CA GLU A 5 -3.50 30.96 2.96
C GLU A 5 -3.56 29.61 2.26
N MET A 6 -2.54 28.80 2.41
CA MET A 6 -2.40 27.48 1.77
C MET A 6 -3.54 26.59 2.26
N ARG A 7 -4.49 26.29 1.38
CA ARG A 7 -5.60 25.37 1.68
C ARG A 7 -5.05 23.97 1.91
N VAL A 8 -5.48 23.34 2.99
CA VAL A 8 -5.05 21.99 3.37
C VAL A 8 -6.24 21.08 3.61
N SER A 9 -6.07 19.79 3.37
CA SER A 9 -7.06 18.75 3.64
C SER A 9 -6.37 17.57 4.31
N ALA A 10 -7.15 16.70 4.95
CA ALA A 10 -6.67 15.42 5.43
C ALA A 10 -7.23 14.28 4.59
N GLY A 11 -6.45 13.21 4.44
CA GLY A 11 -6.90 11.95 3.87
C GLY A 11 -6.57 10.79 4.82
N VAL A 12 -7.54 9.90 5.01
CA VAL A 12 -7.39 8.74 5.89
C VAL A 12 -7.67 7.46 5.12
N ASP A 13 -6.66 6.60 5.02
CA ASP A 13 -6.80 5.23 4.51
C ASP A 13 -6.89 4.26 5.68
N VAL A 14 -8.07 3.69 5.88
CA VAL A 14 -8.36 2.75 6.96
C VAL A 14 -8.21 1.32 6.44
N GLY A 15 -6.97 0.82 6.46
CA GLY A 15 -6.66 -0.54 6.02
C GLY A 15 -6.89 -1.60 7.11
N THR A 16 -6.79 -2.88 6.73
CA THR A 16 -6.91 -4.02 7.65
C THR A 16 -5.73 -4.16 8.60
N GLU A 17 -4.54 -3.79 8.16
CA GLU A 17 -3.29 -3.93 8.93
C GLU A 17 -2.90 -2.61 9.62
N CYS A 18 -3.10 -1.48 8.96
CA CYS A 18 -2.79 -0.16 9.51
C CYS A 18 -3.71 0.93 8.97
N VAL A 19 -3.90 1.96 9.78
CA VAL A 19 -4.52 3.24 9.41
C VAL A 19 -3.41 4.20 9.04
N LYS A 20 -3.56 4.90 7.91
CA LYS A 20 -2.65 5.95 7.45
C LYS A 20 -3.42 7.25 7.35
N ALA A 21 -2.85 8.31 7.83
CA ALA A 21 -3.38 9.67 7.70
C ALA A 21 -2.34 10.57 7.06
N VAL A 22 -2.79 11.43 6.16
CA VAL A 22 -1.97 12.45 5.49
C VAL A 22 -2.68 13.78 5.60
N VAL A 23 -1.94 14.84 5.91
CA VAL A 23 -2.36 16.23 5.72
C VAL A 23 -1.60 16.78 4.52
N ALA A 24 -2.33 17.24 3.52
CA ALA A 24 -1.75 17.71 2.26
C ALA A 24 -2.33 19.08 1.85
N SER A 25 -1.52 19.88 1.19
CA SER A 25 -1.96 21.10 0.52
C SER A 25 -2.65 20.79 -0.81
N GLU A 26 -3.40 21.75 -1.32
CA GLU A 26 -4.16 21.63 -2.59
C GLU A 26 -3.27 21.31 -3.80
N ASP A 27 -2.00 21.71 -3.79
CA ASP A 27 -0.98 21.37 -4.80
C ASP A 27 -0.39 19.97 -4.62
N GLY A 28 -0.83 19.21 -3.60
CA GLY A 28 -0.42 17.82 -3.35
C GLY A 28 0.85 17.65 -2.52
N ARG A 29 1.36 18.71 -1.91
CA ARG A 29 2.47 18.60 -0.99
C ARG A 29 2.01 18.01 0.34
N VAL A 30 2.59 16.90 0.76
CA VAL A 30 2.38 16.33 2.09
C VAL A 30 3.09 17.19 3.15
N ILE A 31 2.34 17.67 4.13
CA ILE A 31 2.85 18.51 5.23
C ILE A 31 2.79 17.82 6.58
N GLY A 32 2.05 16.73 6.71
CA GLY A 32 2.05 15.87 7.88
C GLY A 32 1.50 14.48 7.56
N ARG A 33 1.98 13.47 8.27
CA ARG A 33 1.60 12.09 8.04
C ARG A 33 1.73 11.22 9.28
N ALA A 34 0.91 10.18 9.36
CA ALA A 34 1.00 9.16 10.41
C ALA A 34 0.56 7.80 9.90
N VAL A 35 1.16 6.74 10.44
CA VAL A 35 0.75 5.37 10.24
C VAL A 35 0.69 4.65 11.58
N LEU A 36 -0.44 4.00 11.87
CA LEU A 36 -0.67 3.26 13.10
C LEU A 36 -1.26 1.88 12.80
N PRO A 37 -0.92 0.85 13.59
CA PRO A 37 -1.55 -0.47 13.43
C PRO A 37 -3.06 -0.41 13.66
N THR A 38 -3.82 -1.11 12.83
CA THR A 38 -5.26 -1.34 13.04
C THR A 38 -5.43 -2.39 14.13
N ARG A 39 -5.93 -2.00 15.32
CA ARG A 39 -5.98 -2.85 16.51
C ARG A 39 -7.39 -3.40 16.80
N GLY A 40 -8.27 -3.49 15.79
CA GLY A 40 -9.67 -3.90 15.97
C GLY A 40 -10.60 -2.80 16.51
N TYR A 41 -10.07 -1.69 16.95
CA TYR A 41 -10.80 -0.49 17.39
C TYR A 41 -10.68 0.60 16.32
N PHE A 42 -11.24 0.36 15.14
CA PHE A 42 -11.05 1.19 13.95
C PHE A 42 -11.19 2.68 14.22
N GLN A 43 -12.29 3.09 14.86
CA GLN A 43 -12.56 4.49 15.14
C GLN A 43 -11.48 5.15 16.02
N ALA A 44 -11.02 4.46 17.07
CA ALA A 44 -9.96 4.96 17.94
C ALA A 44 -8.65 5.09 17.17
N CYS A 45 -8.28 4.09 16.35
CA CYS A 45 -7.09 4.14 15.52
C CYS A 45 -7.13 5.28 14.48
N VAL A 46 -8.32 5.57 13.92
CA VAL A 46 -8.52 6.71 13.01
C VAL A 46 -8.28 8.03 13.73
N TYR A 47 -8.87 8.22 14.91
CA TYR A 47 -8.65 9.44 15.70
C TYR A 47 -7.17 9.63 16.05
N GLU A 48 -6.50 8.57 16.52
CA GLU A 48 -5.09 8.62 16.86
C GLU A 48 -4.22 8.96 15.63
N ALA A 49 -4.48 8.34 14.48
CA ALA A 49 -3.71 8.56 13.26
C ALA A 49 -3.92 9.98 12.71
N LEU A 50 -5.17 10.46 12.70
CA LEU A 50 -5.48 11.81 12.23
C LEU A 50 -4.86 12.86 13.16
N ALA A 51 -4.97 12.68 14.47
CA ALA A 51 -4.35 13.59 15.44
C ALA A 51 -2.84 13.64 15.28
N ALA A 52 -2.18 12.50 15.11
CA ALA A 52 -0.74 12.43 14.89
C ALA A 52 -0.30 13.11 13.57
N ALA A 53 -1.08 12.94 12.48
CA ALA A 53 -0.79 13.60 11.21
C ALA A 53 -1.00 15.12 11.28
N LEU A 54 -1.99 15.59 12.03
CA LEU A 54 -2.23 17.02 12.29
C LEU A 54 -1.12 17.64 13.14
N ASP A 55 -0.65 16.91 14.16
CA ASP A 55 0.47 17.35 15.01
C ASP A 55 1.77 17.46 14.18
N ASP A 56 2.06 16.46 13.36
CA ASP A 56 3.20 16.47 12.42
C ASP A 56 3.12 17.65 11.43
N ALA A 57 1.91 17.96 10.94
CA ALA A 57 1.63 19.09 10.07
C ALA A 57 1.67 20.45 10.80
N GLN A 58 1.65 20.48 12.13
CA GLN A 58 1.43 21.66 12.96
C GLN A 58 0.14 22.42 12.56
N ARG A 59 -0.95 21.65 12.35
CA ARG A 59 -2.28 22.14 11.95
C ARG A 59 -3.36 21.66 12.92
N LYS A 60 -4.48 22.38 12.92
CA LYS A 60 -5.69 21.97 13.65
C LYS A 60 -6.73 21.47 12.69
N GLU A 61 -7.66 20.63 13.18
CA GLU A 61 -8.74 20.07 12.36
C GLU A 61 -9.63 21.16 11.75
N GLU A 62 -9.84 22.26 12.45
CA GLU A 62 -10.67 23.39 11.99
C GLU A 62 -10.05 24.16 10.81
N GLU A 63 -8.76 23.97 10.54
CA GLU A 63 -8.05 24.58 9.42
C GLU A 63 -8.17 23.75 8.13
N LEU A 64 -8.70 22.50 8.23
CA LEU A 64 -8.86 21.62 7.09
C LEU A 64 -10.05 22.06 6.21
N ALA A 65 -9.85 22.04 4.89
CA ALA A 65 -10.92 22.18 3.92
C ALA A 65 -11.90 20.99 3.96
N GLY A 66 -11.43 19.84 4.44
CA GLY A 66 -12.22 18.63 4.63
C GLY A 66 -11.34 17.41 4.92
N ILE A 67 -12.01 16.28 5.15
CA ILE A 67 -11.37 14.97 5.43
C ILE A 67 -11.88 13.97 4.39
N GLY A 68 -10.99 13.45 3.56
CA GLY A 68 -11.26 12.34 2.64
C GLY A 68 -11.02 11.00 3.32
N ALA A 69 -11.95 10.05 3.14
CA ALA A 69 -11.85 8.70 3.69
C ALA A 69 -11.74 7.65 2.58
N THR A 70 -10.91 6.64 2.78
CA THR A 70 -10.80 5.48 1.90
C THR A 70 -10.37 4.22 2.66
N GLY A 71 -10.27 3.10 1.95
CA GLY A 71 -9.87 1.82 2.51
C GLY A 71 -11.02 1.01 3.08
N PHE A 72 -10.70 -0.15 3.65
CA PHE A 72 -11.65 -1.15 4.16
C PHE A 72 -12.60 -0.61 5.23
N GLY A 73 -12.09 0.24 6.12
CA GLY A 73 -12.85 0.79 7.25
C GLY A 73 -13.20 2.28 7.09
N MET A 74 -13.32 2.78 5.86
CA MET A 74 -13.59 4.20 5.59
C MET A 74 -14.82 4.77 6.31
N GLU A 75 -15.83 3.93 6.59
CA GLU A 75 -17.03 4.32 7.33
C GLU A 75 -16.73 4.69 8.80
N CYS A 76 -15.57 4.29 9.31
CA CYS A 76 -15.14 4.61 10.68
C CYS A 76 -14.45 5.98 10.78
N VAL A 77 -14.27 6.72 9.67
CA VAL A 77 -13.66 8.05 9.68
C VAL A 77 -14.72 9.08 10.07
N PRO A 78 -14.65 9.64 11.29
CA PRO A 78 -15.63 10.64 11.72
C PRO A 78 -15.41 11.94 10.95
N LYS A 79 -16.52 12.65 10.69
CA LYS A 79 -16.51 13.92 9.96
C LYS A 79 -15.89 13.84 8.54
N ALA A 80 -15.82 12.64 7.94
CA ALA A 80 -15.41 12.53 6.56
C ALA A 80 -16.33 13.37 5.67
N THR A 81 -15.76 14.30 4.91
CA THR A 81 -16.50 15.12 3.95
C THR A 81 -16.65 14.40 2.61
N LEU A 82 -15.82 13.37 2.39
CA LEU A 82 -15.80 12.56 1.19
C LEU A 82 -15.35 11.14 1.53
N ALA A 83 -16.03 10.13 0.98
CA ALA A 83 -15.59 8.75 0.97
C ALA A 83 -15.40 8.30 -0.48
N ALA A 84 -14.22 7.70 -0.76
CA ALA A 84 -13.83 7.36 -2.12
C ALA A 84 -13.24 5.96 -2.23
N ALA A 85 -13.39 5.36 -3.41
CA ALA A 85 -12.85 4.04 -3.70
C ALA A 85 -11.32 4.02 -3.59
N GLU A 86 -10.78 3.03 -2.88
CA GLU A 86 -9.34 2.86 -2.62
C GLU A 86 -8.51 2.92 -3.90
N ALA A 87 -8.94 2.24 -4.97
CA ALA A 87 -8.22 2.24 -6.23
C ALA A 87 -8.17 3.63 -6.90
N SER A 88 -9.20 4.46 -6.75
CA SER A 88 -9.22 5.84 -7.26
C SER A 88 -8.31 6.76 -6.44
N CYS A 89 -8.27 6.55 -5.11
CA CYS A 89 -7.34 7.27 -4.24
C CYS A 89 -5.88 6.90 -4.56
N HIS A 90 -5.57 5.61 -4.72
CA HIS A 90 -4.24 5.17 -5.14
C HIS A 90 -3.84 5.78 -6.49
N ALA A 91 -4.74 5.81 -7.47
CA ALA A 91 -4.49 6.40 -8.79
C ALA A 91 -4.10 7.89 -8.69
N LEU A 92 -4.89 8.69 -7.98
CA LEU A 92 -4.62 10.12 -7.82
C LEU A 92 -3.36 10.40 -7.00
N GLY A 93 -3.17 9.67 -5.88
CA GLY A 93 -1.99 9.84 -5.03
C GLY A 93 -0.69 9.45 -5.74
N ALA A 94 -0.69 8.38 -6.54
CA ALA A 94 0.47 8.00 -7.35
C ALA A 94 0.71 9.01 -8.50
N PHE A 95 -0.36 9.48 -9.13
CA PHE A 95 -0.27 10.48 -10.22
C PHE A 95 0.38 11.77 -9.76
N GLN A 96 0.16 12.19 -8.51
CA GLN A 96 0.82 13.36 -7.92
C GLN A 96 2.36 13.27 -7.97
N HIS A 97 2.92 12.07 -7.89
CA HIS A 97 4.37 11.84 -7.96
C HIS A 97 4.88 11.60 -9.38
N VAL A 98 4.05 11.04 -10.26
CA VAL A 98 4.45 10.56 -11.59
C VAL A 98 4.13 11.56 -12.68
N GLY A 99 2.97 12.20 -12.63
CA GLY A 99 2.54 13.27 -13.54
C GLY A 99 2.12 12.84 -14.96
N HIS A 100 2.00 11.53 -15.21
CA HIS A 100 1.58 11.00 -16.52
C HIS A 100 0.84 9.66 -16.37
N ALA A 101 0.22 9.18 -17.43
CA ALA A 101 -0.46 7.89 -17.48
C ALA A 101 0.49 6.74 -17.11
N MET A 102 -0.04 5.73 -16.40
CA MET A 102 0.77 4.62 -15.88
C MET A 102 -0.10 3.39 -15.55
N THR A 103 0.54 2.25 -15.44
CA THR A 103 0.01 1.12 -14.69
C THR A 103 0.49 1.21 -13.25
N LEU A 104 -0.43 1.32 -12.31
CA LEU A 104 -0.14 1.34 -10.88
C LEU A 104 -0.44 -0.03 -10.28
N VAL A 105 0.53 -0.62 -9.58
CA VAL A 105 0.37 -1.86 -8.82
C VAL A 105 0.31 -1.51 -7.33
N ASN A 106 -0.86 -1.64 -6.72
CA ASN A 106 -0.98 -1.55 -5.27
C ASN A 106 -0.74 -2.92 -4.64
N ILE A 107 0.23 -3.00 -3.72
CA ILE A 107 0.54 -4.20 -2.94
C ILE A 107 0.29 -3.89 -1.46
N GLY A 108 -0.98 -3.98 -1.10
CA GLY A 108 -1.44 -3.79 0.28
C GLY A 108 -1.36 -5.06 1.13
N GLY A 109 -1.84 -4.96 2.37
CA GLY A 109 -1.89 -6.10 3.30
C GLY A 109 -2.86 -7.19 2.89
N ARG A 110 -3.86 -6.89 2.08
CA ARG A 110 -4.92 -7.80 1.62
C ARG A 110 -4.66 -8.28 0.20
N ASP A 111 -5.33 -7.71 -0.76
CA ASP A 111 -5.27 -8.14 -2.16
C ASP A 111 -4.46 -7.15 -3.00
N PRO A 112 -3.58 -7.62 -3.89
CA PRO A 112 -2.92 -6.74 -4.83
C PRO A 112 -3.90 -6.30 -5.92
N HIS A 113 -3.73 -5.08 -6.41
CA HIS A 113 -4.50 -4.52 -7.51
C HIS A 113 -3.58 -3.94 -8.58
N VAL A 114 -3.93 -4.20 -9.84
CA VAL A 114 -3.33 -3.56 -11.01
C VAL A 114 -4.34 -2.53 -11.52
N ILE A 115 -3.96 -1.26 -11.53
CA ILE A 115 -4.81 -0.11 -11.78
C ILE A 115 -4.27 0.64 -12.99
N ALA A 116 -5.09 0.79 -14.03
CA ALA A 116 -4.76 1.66 -15.15
C ALA A 116 -5.13 3.10 -14.80
N VAL A 117 -4.16 4.02 -14.95
CA VAL A 117 -4.28 5.45 -14.63
C VAL A 117 -4.05 6.26 -15.88
N ASP A 118 -4.99 7.16 -16.21
CA ASP A 118 -4.89 8.04 -17.38
C ASP A 118 -3.97 9.26 -17.13
N GLY A 119 -3.77 10.08 -18.18
CA GLY A 119 -2.95 11.29 -18.11
C GLY A 119 -3.52 12.43 -17.26
N ALA A 120 -4.68 12.23 -16.64
CA ALA A 120 -5.30 13.16 -15.68
C ALA A 120 -5.37 12.58 -14.24
N GLY A 121 -4.71 11.44 -14.00
CA GLY A 121 -4.69 10.79 -12.68
C GLY A 121 -5.96 10.01 -12.35
N ARG A 122 -6.86 9.77 -13.33
CA ARG A 122 -8.09 9.03 -13.12
C ARG A 122 -7.86 7.54 -13.34
N ARG A 123 -8.47 6.75 -12.49
CA ARG A 123 -8.54 5.30 -12.66
C ARG A 123 -9.45 4.96 -13.84
N THR A 124 -8.92 4.33 -14.88
CA THR A 124 -9.70 3.85 -16.03
C THR A 124 -10.09 2.38 -15.91
N ALA A 125 -9.27 1.57 -15.23
CA ALA A 125 -9.57 0.18 -14.93
C ALA A 125 -8.88 -0.24 -13.64
N ALA A 126 -9.41 -1.28 -12.99
CA ALA A 126 -8.76 -1.95 -11.87
C ALA A 126 -9.01 -3.46 -11.93
N ARG A 127 -7.95 -4.24 -11.74
CA ARG A 127 -7.99 -5.69 -11.66
C ARG A 127 -7.38 -6.13 -10.35
N GLY A 128 -7.94 -7.13 -9.69
CA GLY A 128 -7.43 -7.66 -8.43
C GLY A 128 -7.47 -9.18 -8.39
N ALA A 129 -6.54 -9.78 -7.67
CA ALA A 129 -6.53 -11.21 -7.41
C ALA A 129 -7.37 -11.51 -6.16
N ARG A 130 -8.60 -11.97 -6.35
CA ARG A 130 -9.46 -12.42 -5.23
C ARG A 130 -9.30 -13.93 -5.01
N ARG A 131 -8.14 -14.37 -4.51
CA ARG A 131 -7.90 -15.81 -4.32
C ARG A 131 -7.62 -16.23 -2.87
N CYS A 132 -7.41 -15.29 -1.95
CA CYS A 132 -7.13 -15.62 -0.55
C CYS A 132 -7.84 -14.66 0.41
N ALA A 133 -8.55 -15.21 1.39
CA ALA A 133 -9.23 -14.41 2.41
C ALA A 133 -8.26 -13.74 3.40
N VAL A 134 -7.02 -14.24 3.49
CA VAL A 134 -6.04 -13.82 4.49
C VAL A 134 -5.13 -12.69 4.02
N GLY A 135 -4.84 -12.61 2.72
CA GLY A 135 -4.04 -11.52 2.13
C GLY A 135 -2.53 -11.70 2.21
N ILE A 136 -1.82 -10.82 1.48
CA ILE A 136 -0.35 -10.82 1.34
C ILE A 136 0.34 -10.44 2.66
N GLY A 137 -0.16 -9.44 3.36
CA GLY A 137 0.43 -9.00 4.63
C GLY A 137 0.43 -10.12 5.66
N SER A 138 -0.70 -10.80 5.81
CA SER A 138 -0.80 -11.94 6.71
C SER A 138 0.11 -13.10 6.30
N PHE A 139 0.26 -13.39 5.01
CA PHE A 139 1.21 -14.37 4.51
C PHE A 139 2.64 -14.07 4.96
N LEU A 140 3.08 -12.82 4.83
CA LEU A 140 4.40 -12.38 5.27
C LEU A 140 4.55 -12.46 6.81
N MET A 141 3.53 -12.05 7.55
CA MET A 141 3.53 -12.14 9.01
C MET A 141 3.57 -13.58 9.50
N PHE A 142 2.81 -14.49 8.89
CA PHE A 142 2.87 -15.92 9.18
C PHE A 142 4.25 -16.50 8.89
N THR A 143 4.84 -16.16 7.76
CA THR A 143 6.20 -16.64 7.41
C THR A 143 7.22 -16.13 8.42
N ALA A 144 7.21 -14.85 8.76
CA ALA A 144 8.11 -14.27 9.77
C ALA A 144 8.00 -15.02 11.10
N ARG A 145 6.77 -15.30 11.55
CA ARG A 145 6.52 -16.06 12.78
C ARG A 145 7.09 -17.49 12.72
N HIS A 146 6.92 -18.21 11.60
CA HIS A 146 7.42 -19.58 11.47
C HIS A 146 8.95 -19.64 11.35
N LEU A 147 9.57 -18.58 10.85
CA LEU A 147 11.02 -18.42 10.84
C LEU A 147 11.56 -17.86 12.17
N ASP A 148 10.70 -17.58 13.15
CA ASP A 148 11.06 -16.95 14.43
C ASP A 148 11.84 -15.64 14.25
N VAL A 149 11.30 -14.75 13.43
CA VAL A 149 11.89 -13.43 13.13
C VAL A 149 10.82 -12.32 13.10
N SER A 150 11.26 -11.07 13.25
CA SER A 150 10.40 -9.91 12.99
C SER A 150 10.15 -9.73 11.48
N PRO A 151 9.09 -9.02 11.07
CA PRO A 151 8.88 -8.67 9.66
C PRO A 151 10.06 -7.92 9.02
N THR A 152 10.69 -7.01 9.75
CA THR A 152 11.90 -6.31 9.29
C THR A 152 13.04 -7.30 9.03
N ARG A 153 13.23 -8.25 9.96
CA ARG A 153 14.27 -9.27 9.81
C ARG A 153 13.97 -10.22 8.64
N LEU A 154 12.70 -10.48 8.32
CA LEU A 154 12.32 -11.27 7.16
C LEU A 154 12.81 -10.62 5.85
N GLN A 155 12.66 -9.30 5.72
CA GLN A 155 13.21 -8.56 4.57
C GLN A 155 14.74 -8.62 4.51
N GLU A 156 15.41 -8.46 5.65
CA GLU A 156 16.87 -8.56 5.71
C GLU A 156 17.37 -9.94 5.30
N LEU A 157 16.68 -11.01 5.72
CA LEU A 157 16.99 -12.39 5.30
C LEU A 157 16.80 -12.55 3.79
N ALA A 158 15.70 -12.03 3.23
CA ALA A 158 15.47 -12.08 1.79
C ALA A 158 16.59 -11.37 1.00
N SER A 159 17.04 -10.21 1.48
CA SER A 159 18.16 -9.47 0.87
C SER A 159 19.53 -10.15 1.03
N ALA A 160 19.68 -10.98 2.06
CA ALA A 160 20.92 -11.74 2.31
C ALA A 160 20.94 -13.09 1.58
N ALA A 161 19.81 -13.51 1.00
CA ALA A 161 19.73 -14.73 0.23
C ALA A 161 20.55 -14.60 -1.07
N GLY A 162 21.15 -15.67 -1.51
CA GLY A 162 21.73 -15.75 -2.85
C GLY A 162 20.65 -15.79 -3.94
N GLU A 163 20.96 -16.36 -5.08
CA GLU A 163 20.06 -16.45 -6.24
C GLU A 163 19.06 -17.62 -6.18
N ARG A 164 18.94 -18.32 -5.05
CA ARG A 164 18.14 -19.54 -4.93
C ARG A 164 16.95 -19.35 -3.98
N PRO A 165 15.78 -18.94 -4.49
CA PRO A 165 14.58 -18.90 -3.66
C PRO A 165 14.08 -20.31 -3.36
N ALA A 166 13.81 -20.63 -2.11
CA ALA A 166 13.03 -21.81 -1.76
C ALA A 166 11.55 -21.56 -2.07
N ARG A 167 11.00 -22.31 -3.02
CA ARG A 167 9.61 -22.08 -3.47
C ARG A 167 8.61 -22.34 -2.35
N VAL A 168 7.82 -21.33 -2.03
CA VAL A 168 6.69 -21.39 -1.11
C VAL A 168 5.44 -20.97 -1.88
N SER A 169 4.38 -21.76 -1.82
CA SER A 169 3.15 -21.46 -2.54
C SER A 169 2.48 -20.20 -1.99
N SER A 170 2.08 -19.29 -2.87
CA SER A 170 1.45 -18.03 -2.50
C SER A 170 -0.08 -18.11 -2.39
N TYR A 171 -0.69 -19.24 -2.71
CA TYR A 171 -2.15 -19.33 -2.87
C TYR A 171 -2.94 -19.44 -1.58
N CYS A 172 -2.32 -19.97 -0.53
CA CYS A 172 -2.99 -20.14 0.75
C CYS A 172 -2.02 -19.97 1.91
N SER A 173 -2.24 -18.96 2.74
CA SER A 173 -1.42 -18.70 3.93
C SER A 173 -1.44 -19.83 4.95
N VAL A 174 -2.50 -20.65 4.98
CA VAL A 174 -2.57 -21.82 5.87
C VAL A 174 -1.66 -22.93 5.36
N PHE A 175 -1.66 -23.20 4.05
CA PHE A 175 -0.75 -24.19 3.46
C PHE A 175 0.69 -23.69 3.42
N SER A 176 0.91 -22.39 3.21
CA SER A 176 2.27 -21.83 3.20
C SER A 176 3.02 -22.05 4.52
N ALA A 177 2.30 -22.05 5.64
CA ALA A 177 2.90 -22.39 6.95
C ALA A 177 3.50 -23.80 6.96
N SER A 178 2.75 -24.77 6.46
CA SER A 178 3.23 -26.16 6.35
C SER A 178 4.38 -26.27 5.35
N GLU A 179 4.31 -25.57 4.23
CA GLU A 179 5.37 -25.56 3.21
C GLU A 179 6.67 -24.93 3.75
N VAL A 180 6.59 -23.84 4.52
CA VAL A 180 7.77 -23.23 5.17
C VAL A 180 8.48 -24.25 6.07
N LEU A 181 7.72 -24.96 6.91
CA LEU A 181 8.28 -25.98 7.79
C LEU A 181 8.85 -27.17 7.00
N GLU A 182 8.22 -27.56 5.90
CA GLU A 182 8.71 -28.61 5.02
C GLU A 182 10.03 -28.21 4.35
N ARG A 183 10.13 -26.99 3.82
CA ARG A 183 11.38 -26.48 3.23
C ARG A 183 12.52 -26.44 4.25
N LEU A 184 12.24 -26.01 5.50
CA LEU A 184 13.23 -26.07 6.58
C LEU A 184 13.70 -27.51 6.85
N ARG A 185 12.77 -28.47 6.90
CA ARG A 185 13.07 -29.88 7.08
C ARG A 185 13.90 -30.47 5.90
N GLU A 186 13.69 -29.99 4.71
CA GLU A 186 14.44 -30.34 3.48
C GLU A 186 15.82 -29.68 3.42
N GLY A 187 16.15 -28.79 4.36
CA GLY A 187 17.44 -28.13 4.47
C GLY A 187 17.55 -26.77 3.81
N ALA A 188 16.42 -26.18 3.37
CA ALA A 188 16.42 -24.80 2.92
C ALA A 188 16.77 -23.85 4.06
N THR A 189 17.55 -22.82 3.77
CA THR A 189 17.91 -21.80 4.74
C THR A 189 16.76 -20.80 4.96
N ARG A 190 16.81 -20.05 6.05
CA ARG A 190 15.82 -18.99 6.33
C ARG A 190 15.85 -17.91 5.26
N GLU A 191 17.01 -17.60 4.73
CA GLU A 191 17.28 -16.65 3.66
C GLU A 191 16.59 -17.09 2.36
N GLU A 192 16.80 -18.35 1.95
CA GLU A 192 16.17 -18.92 0.75
C GLU A 192 14.65 -18.93 0.85
N ILE A 193 14.08 -19.21 2.03
CA ILE A 193 12.64 -19.19 2.27
C ILE A 193 12.10 -17.75 2.22
N ALA A 194 12.79 -16.80 2.87
CA ALA A 194 12.41 -15.39 2.85
C ALA A 194 12.38 -14.84 1.41
N LEU A 195 13.41 -15.13 0.61
CA LEU A 195 13.46 -14.78 -0.81
C LEU A 195 12.34 -15.47 -1.59
N GLY A 196 12.07 -16.75 -1.30
CA GLY A 196 10.96 -17.50 -1.91
C GLY A 196 9.61 -16.86 -1.68
N CYS A 197 9.38 -16.24 -0.52
CA CYS A 197 8.15 -15.50 -0.24
C CYS A 197 8.02 -14.24 -1.10
N MET A 198 9.10 -13.48 -1.32
CA MET A 198 9.10 -12.31 -2.20
C MET A 198 8.75 -12.71 -3.64
N HIS A 199 9.36 -13.81 -4.11
CA HIS A 199 9.08 -14.39 -5.42
C HIS A 199 7.64 -14.85 -5.57
N SER A 200 7.06 -15.49 -4.55
CA SER A 200 5.67 -15.95 -4.55
C SER A 200 4.66 -14.79 -4.62
N ILE A 201 4.97 -13.67 -3.98
CA ILE A 201 4.15 -12.45 -4.09
C ILE A 201 4.23 -11.88 -5.50
N ALA A 202 5.43 -11.81 -6.08
CA ALA A 202 5.64 -11.34 -7.45
C ALA A 202 4.89 -12.20 -8.47
N GLU A 203 4.94 -13.54 -8.37
CA GLU A 203 4.17 -14.47 -9.20
C GLU A 203 2.68 -14.15 -9.17
N ARG A 204 2.12 -13.92 -7.97
CA ARG A 204 0.70 -13.58 -7.78
C ARG A 204 0.31 -12.27 -8.45
N ILE A 205 1.19 -11.28 -8.43
CA ILE A 205 0.97 -9.99 -9.09
C ILE A 205 1.00 -10.16 -10.61
N ILE A 206 1.98 -10.90 -11.13
CA ILE A 206 2.13 -11.19 -12.56
C ILE A 206 0.89 -11.90 -13.12
N GLU A 207 0.28 -12.81 -12.37
CA GLU A 207 -0.93 -13.52 -12.76
C GLU A 207 -2.15 -12.59 -12.97
N ILE A 208 -2.19 -11.41 -12.32
CA ILE A 208 -3.27 -10.44 -12.54
C ILE A 208 -3.21 -9.91 -13.97
N GLY A 209 -2.00 -9.68 -14.50
CA GLY A 209 -1.77 -9.18 -15.84
C GLY A 209 -2.22 -7.73 -16.04
N GLY A 210 -2.14 -7.28 -17.29
CA GLY A 210 -2.61 -5.93 -17.67
C GLY A 210 -1.58 -4.84 -17.41
N PHE A 211 -0.30 -5.17 -17.49
CA PHE A 211 0.80 -4.23 -17.36
C PHE A 211 1.08 -3.51 -18.68
N GLU A 212 1.10 -2.20 -18.63
CA GLU A 212 1.51 -1.31 -19.71
C GLU A 212 2.51 -0.31 -19.14
N ASP A 213 3.62 -0.08 -19.82
CA ASP A 213 4.65 0.85 -19.36
C ASP A 213 4.14 2.30 -19.33
N PRO A 214 4.57 3.09 -18.35
CA PRO A 214 5.42 2.74 -17.23
C PRO A 214 4.66 2.04 -16.09
N VAL A 215 5.30 1.07 -15.45
CA VAL A 215 4.76 0.36 -14.28
C VAL A 215 5.31 0.97 -13.00
N VAL A 216 4.40 1.36 -12.12
CA VAL A 216 4.70 2.00 -10.84
C VAL A 216 4.05 1.20 -9.71
N VAL A 217 4.67 1.11 -8.56
CA VAL A 217 4.15 0.32 -7.43
C VAL A 217 3.98 1.16 -6.18
N CYS A 218 2.96 0.81 -5.38
CA CYS A 218 2.66 1.45 -4.10
C CYS A 218 2.11 0.42 -3.10
N GLY A 219 1.86 0.87 -1.89
CA GLY A 219 1.27 0.06 -0.82
C GLY A 219 2.24 -0.32 0.29
N GLY A 220 1.70 -0.79 1.41
CA GLY A 220 2.47 -1.08 2.61
C GLY A 220 3.46 -2.24 2.47
N VAL A 221 3.18 -3.21 1.59
CA VAL A 221 4.13 -4.31 1.33
C VAL A 221 5.38 -3.77 0.65
N VAL A 222 5.25 -2.84 -0.28
CA VAL A 222 6.38 -2.21 -0.97
C VAL A 222 7.24 -1.39 0.00
N GLU A 223 6.61 -0.71 0.95
CA GLU A 223 7.30 0.06 2.01
C GLU A 223 8.22 -0.81 2.86
N TYR A 224 7.69 -1.95 3.33
CA TYR A 224 8.39 -2.77 4.32
C TYR A 224 9.16 -3.95 3.71
N PHE A 225 8.84 -4.35 2.48
CA PHE A 225 9.41 -5.49 1.78
C PHE A 225 9.82 -5.14 0.34
N PRO A 226 10.83 -4.26 0.16
CA PRO A 226 11.28 -3.86 -1.17
C PRO A 226 11.78 -5.02 -2.04
N GLY A 227 12.19 -6.14 -1.46
CA GLY A 227 12.56 -7.36 -2.19
C GLY A 227 11.46 -7.91 -3.10
N VAL A 228 10.19 -7.53 -2.86
CA VAL A 228 9.08 -7.86 -3.78
C VAL A 228 9.23 -7.15 -5.13
N LEU A 229 9.78 -5.92 -5.15
CA LEU A 229 10.04 -5.19 -6.39
C LEU A 229 11.11 -5.89 -7.23
N GLU A 230 12.20 -6.27 -6.59
CA GLU A 230 13.31 -6.98 -7.24
C GLU A 230 12.81 -8.31 -7.84
N ALA A 231 11.99 -9.05 -7.08
CA ALA A 231 11.38 -10.29 -7.54
C ALA A 231 10.41 -10.06 -8.71
N LEU A 232 9.63 -8.96 -8.68
CA LEU A 232 8.70 -8.60 -9.75
C LEU A 232 9.45 -8.23 -11.04
N GLU A 233 10.50 -7.41 -10.95
CA GLU A 233 11.35 -7.07 -12.09
C GLU A 233 12.01 -8.32 -12.71
N ALA A 234 12.59 -9.17 -11.87
CA ALA A 234 13.29 -10.38 -12.32
C ALA A 234 12.36 -11.36 -13.04
N GLN A 235 11.12 -11.53 -12.55
CA GLN A 235 10.18 -12.52 -13.10
C GLN A 235 9.37 -11.97 -14.27
N ALA A 236 8.97 -10.71 -14.22
CA ALA A 236 8.15 -10.10 -15.26
C ALA A 236 8.97 -9.56 -16.44
N GLY A 237 10.28 -9.40 -16.27
CA GLY A 237 11.16 -8.82 -17.30
C GLY A 237 10.86 -7.36 -17.61
N MET A 238 10.18 -6.64 -16.69
CA MET A 238 9.81 -5.24 -16.84
C MET A 238 10.45 -4.40 -15.73
N LYS A 239 10.68 -3.12 -15.99
CA LYS A 239 11.13 -2.18 -14.96
C LYS A 239 9.95 -1.70 -14.14
N VAL A 240 10.08 -1.73 -12.82
CA VAL A 240 9.09 -1.21 -11.89
C VAL A 240 9.73 -0.19 -10.96
N ARG A 241 8.96 0.83 -10.56
CA ARG A 241 9.43 1.84 -9.61
C ARG A 241 8.41 2.02 -8.50
N ALA A 242 8.88 2.10 -7.25
CA ALA A 242 8.01 2.55 -6.18
C ALA A 242 7.79 4.07 -6.27
N VAL A 243 6.58 4.53 -5.96
CA VAL A 243 6.35 5.93 -5.66
C VAL A 243 7.06 6.31 -4.35
N PRO A 244 7.40 7.57 -4.13
CA PRO A 244 7.82 8.05 -2.81
C PRO A 244 6.75 7.72 -1.75
N ASP A 245 7.20 7.31 -0.55
CA ASP A 245 6.32 7.00 0.58
C ASP A 245 5.11 6.10 0.19
N PRO A 246 5.35 4.91 -0.40
CA PRO A 246 4.34 4.11 -1.11
C PRO A 246 3.16 3.69 -0.23
N ILE A 247 3.34 3.62 1.09
CA ILE A 247 2.28 3.28 2.04
C ILE A 247 1.20 4.38 2.16
N PHE A 248 1.54 5.65 1.89
CA PHE A 248 0.64 6.79 2.04
C PHE A 248 -0.13 7.16 0.78
N THR A 249 0.10 6.47 -0.32
CA THR A 249 -0.47 6.81 -1.65
C THR A 249 -1.99 6.95 -1.64
N ALA A 250 -2.72 6.02 -0.98
CA ALA A 250 -4.18 6.11 -0.90
C ALA A 250 -4.65 7.26 -0.01
N ALA A 251 -4.00 7.47 1.14
CA ALA A 251 -4.33 8.58 2.03
C ALA A 251 -4.08 9.95 1.34
N LEU A 252 -2.97 10.08 0.59
CA LEU A 252 -2.70 11.28 -0.21
C LEU A 252 -3.80 11.50 -1.26
N GLY A 253 -4.16 10.45 -2.01
CA GLY A 253 -5.25 10.55 -2.98
C GLY A 253 -6.58 10.94 -2.36
N ALA A 254 -6.92 10.39 -1.19
CA ALA A 254 -8.12 10.76 -0.45
C ALA A 254 -8.11 12.25 -0.02
N ALA A 255 -6.96 12.77 0.44
CA ALA A 255 -6.80 14.18 0.76
C ALA A 255 -7.02 15.08 -0.47
N LEU A 256 -6.39 14.73 -1.60
CA LEU A 256 -6.50 15.51 -2.84
C LEU A 256 -7.91 15.52 -3.42
N GLN A 257 -8.67 14.44 -3.29
CA GLN A 257 -10.05 14.37 -3.77
C GLN A 257 -10.98 15.34 -3.04
N VAL A 258 -10.66 15.80 -1.84
CA VAL A 258 -11.42 16.86 -1.15
C VAL A 258 -11.46 18.15 -1.98
N PHE A 259 -10.39 18.45 -2.71
CA PHE A 259 -10.32 19.61 -3.61
C PHE A 259 -10.87 19.32 -5.01
N GLN A 260 -11.00 18.05 -5.38
CA GLN A 260 -11.38 17.62 -6.73
C GLN A 260 -12.50 16.57 -6.69
N PRO A 261 -13.67 16.84 -6.08
CA PRO A 261 -14.71 15.84 -5.88
C PRO A 261 -15.27 15.25 -7.19
N ALA A 262 -15.18 15.95 -8.30
CA ALA A 262 -15.61 15.45 -9.62
C ALA A 262 -14.81 14.23 -10.13
N LEU A 263 -13.65 13.91 -9.56
CA LEU A 263 -12.87 12.72 -9.92
C LEU A 263 -13.36 11.44 -9.22
N VAL A 264 -14.31 11.54 -8.29
CA VAL A 264 -14.85 10.41 -7.52
C VAL A 264 -15.92 9.63 -8.29
N GLU A 265 -16.64 10.28 -9.19
CA GLU A 265 -17.83 9.74 -9.87
C GLU A 265 -17.50 9.04 -11.23
N ALA A 266 -16.23 8.91 -11.58
CA ALA A 266 -15.82 8.35 -12.88
C ALA A 266 -15.32 6.88 -12.77
#